data_4292deca870f5bb86edfaf597b9f09cb
#
_entry.id   4292deca870f5bb86edfaf597b9f09cb
#
_cell.length_a   1.000
_cell.length_b   1.000
_cell.length_c   1.000
_cell.angle_alpha   90.00
_cell.angle_beta   90.00
_cell.angle_gamma   90.00
#
_symmetry.space_group_name_H-M   'P 1'
#
loop_
_entity.id
_entity.type
_entity.pdbx_description
1 polymer ?
#
loop_
_entity_poly.entity_id
_entity_poly.type
_entity_poly.pdbx_seq_one_letter_code
_entity_poly.pdbx_strand_id
1 'polypeptide(L)'
;EQGIEIACELLAVASEALREPADVSELVMATQCGSSDTGSGLASNPAVGVLADWLVARVGTVFLGETGSLYGAAGLLARRAVSPDVAQRIIEITDVMERYYSQLGKSFTEANPTPGNIAAGLTTLVEKSLGGVRKAGTAPIQGVLSPAESLPPGGRGLWIMDTSLGLGTHTTTDMVAGGAQILVY
;
A
#
# COMPACT_ATOMS: atom_id res chain seq x y z
N GLU A 1 2.32 -7.01 30.11
CA GLU A 1 1.23 -7.83 30.71
C GLU A 1 -0.11 -7.44 30.09
N GLN A 2 -0.60 -6.20 30.21
CA GLN A 2 -1.90 -5.75 29.69
C GLN A 2 -2.10 -6.07 28.19
N GLY A 3 -1.08 -5.90 27.34
CA GLY A 3 -1.18 -6.23 25.91
C GLY A 3 -1.38 -7.72 25.63
N ILE A 4 -0.84 -8.58 26.47
CA ILE A 4 -1.04 -10.04 26.38
C ILE A 4 -2.47 -10.40 26.77
N GLU A 5 -2.99 -9.79 27.83
CA GLU A 5 -4.37 -9.99 28.28
C GLU A 5 -5.37 -9.62 27.20
N ILE A 6 -5.23 -8.42 26.60
CA ILE A 6 -6.06 -7.96 25.48
C ILE A 6 -5.95 -8.92 24.27
N ALA A 7 -4.75 -9.38 23.94
CA ALA A 7 -4.55 -10.31 22.82
C ALA A 7 -5.24 -11.68 23.10
N CYS A 8 -5.21 -12.17 24.33
CA CYS A 8 -5.90 -13.40 24.74
C CYS A 8 -7.43 -13.24 24.65
N GLU A 9 -7.96 -12.11 25.09
CA GLU A 9 -9.40 -11.82 24.98
C GLU A 9 -9.85 -11.77 23.53
N LEU A 10 -9.12 -11.05 22.66
CA LEU A 10 -9.40 -10.98 21.24
C LEU A 10 -9.30 -12.36 20.55
N LEU A 11 -8.31 -13.16 20.93
CA LEU A 11 -8.16 -14.52 20.42
C LEU A 11 -9.34 -15.41 20.81
N ALA A 12 -9.81 -15.31 22.05
CA ALA A 12 -10.98 -16.05 22.52
C ALA A 12 -12.22 -15.71 21.66
N VAL A 13 -12.50 -14.42 21.45
CA VAL A 13 -13.59 -13.97 20.59
C VAL A 13 -13.43 -14.47 19.15
N ALA A 14 -12.24 -14.33 18.58
CA ALA A 14 -11.96 -14.78 17.22
C ALA A 14 -12.11 -16.30 17.03
N SER A 15 -11.80 -17.09 18.07
CA SER A 15 -11.91 -18.55 18.02
C SER A 15 -13.35 -19.08 18.00
N GLU A 16 -14.31 -18.25 18.41
CA GLU A 16 -15.75 -18.59 18.35
C GLU A 16 -16.35 -18.33 16.95
N ALA A 17 -15.62 -17.62 16.06
CA ALA A 17 -16.10 -17.34 14.72
C ALA A 17 -16.20 -18.64 13.88
N LEU A 18 -17.37 -18.90 13.34
CA LEU A 18 -17.60 -20.02 12.44
C LEU A 18 -17.12 -19.67 11.03
N ARG A 19 -16.52 -20.65 10.36
CA ARG A 19 -16.15 -20.50 8.95
C ARG A 19 -17.38 -20.65 8.07
N GLU A 20 -17.55 -19.67 7.18
CA GLU A 20 -18.59 -19.64 6.18
C GLU A 20 -17.97 -19.58 4.77
N PRO A 21 -18.65 -20.15 3.74
CA PRO A 21 -18.26 -19.91 2.36
C PRO A 21 -18.34 -18.42 2.04
N ALA A 22 -17.27 -17.87 1.45
CA ALA A 22 -17.21 -16.48 1.01
C ALA A 22 -16.75 -16.43 -0.46
N ASP A 23 -17.23 -15.46 -1.20
CA ASP A 23 -16.78 -15.23 -2.57
C ASP A 23 -15.49 -14.43 -2.59
N VAL A 24 -14.62 -14.71 -3.56
CA VAL A 24 -13.34 -13.98 -3.71
C VAL A 24 -13.56 -12.48 -3.92
N SER A 25 -14.69 -12.08 -4.49
CA SER A 25 -15.06 -10.68 -4.67
C SER A 25 -15.29 -9.92 -3.35
N GLU A 26 -15.48 -10.61 -2.24
CA GLU A 26 -15.60 -10.00 -0.91
C GLU A 26 -14.23 -9.70 -0.28
N LEU A 27 -13.17 -10.24 -0.86
CA LEU A 27 -11.82 -10.11 -0.30
C LEU A 27 -11.21 -8.75 -0.60
N VAL A 28 -10.71 -8.11 0.44
CA VAL A 28 -9.92 -6.88 0.38
C VAL A 28 -8.52 -7.16 0.89
N MET A 29 -7.54 -7.12 -0.02
CA MET A 29 -6.14 -7.30 0.29
C MET A 29 -5.42 -5.95 0.30
N ALA A 30 -4.66 -5.67 1.32
CA ALA A 30 -3.78 -4.50 1.38
C ALA A 30 -2.31 -4.92 1.19
N THR A 31 -1.53 -4.04 0.57
CA THR A 31 -0.10 -4.25 0.35
C THR A 31 0.71 -3.15 1.00
N GLN A 32 1.74 -3.54 1.75
CA GLN A 32 2.64 -2.66 2.49
C GLN A 32 4.09 -3.06 2.21
N CYS A 33 5.05 -2.20 2.54
CA CYS A 33 6.47 -2.53 2.51
C CYS A 33 6.95 -2.85 3.93
N GLY A 34 7.56 -4.01 4.10
CA GLY A 34 8.23 -4.38 5.36
C GLY A 34 9.64 -3.81 5.44
N SER A 35 10.43 -4.02 4.41
CA SER A 35 11.75 -3.42 4.18
C SER A 35 12.15 -3.67 2.74
N SER A 36 12.63 -2.62 2.06
CA SER A 36 12.99 -2.75 0.64
C SER A 36 14.47 -3.14 0.49
N ASP A 37 14.70 -4.12 -0.37
CA ASP A 37 16.02 -4.56 -0.84
C ASP A 37 15.96 -4.84 -2.35
N THR A 38 17.09 -5.23 -2.94
CA THR A 38 17.14 -5.61 -4.36
C THR A 38 16.22 -6.80 -4.66
N GLY A 39 16.15 -7.80 -3.77
CA GLY A 39 15.31 -8.99 -3.95
C GLY A 39 13.81 -8.66 -3.94
N SER A 40 13.39 -7.72 -3.09
CA SER A 40 11.99 -7.28 -3.06
C SER A 40 11.55 -6.64 -4.37
N GLY A 41 12.41 -5.82 -4.99
CA GLY A 41 12.12 -5.18 -6.27
C GLY A 41 12.05 -6.15 -7.45
N LEU A 42 12.87 -7.22 -7.42
CA LEU A 42 13.00 -8.19 -8.52
C LEU A 42 12.05 -9.39 -8.41
N ALA A 43 11.68 -9.79 -7.21
CA ALA A 43 10.93 -11.03 -6.98
C ALA A 43 9.65 -10.83 -6.17
N SER A 44 9.72 -10.43 -4.90
CA SER A 44 8.54 -10.43 -4.02
C SER A 44 7.49 -9.38 -4.44
N ASN A 45 7.88 -8.15 -4.76
CA ASN A 45 6.93 -7.13 -5.21
C ASN A 45 6.23 -7.50 -6.53
N PRO A 46 6.93 -8.00 -7.57
CA PRO A 46 6.26 -8.56 -8.75
C PRO A 46 5.31 -9.72 -8.44
N ALA A 47 5.67 -10.63 -7.52
CA ALA A 47 4.81 -11.74 -7.13
C ALA A 47 3.51 -11.23 -6.46
N VAL A 48 3.62 -10.23 -5.57
CA VAL A 48 2.45 -9.54 -4.99
C VAL A 48 1.61 -8.88 -6.07
N GLY A 49 2.24 -8.28 -7.09
CA GLY A 49 1.54 -7.68 -8.23
C GLY A 49 0.74 -8.70 -9.04
N VAL A 50 1.27 -9.90 -9.26
CA VAL A 50 0.52 -11.00 -9.90
C VAL A 50 -0.69 -11.41 -9.06
N LEU A 51 -0.53 -11.49 -7.73
CA LEU A 51 -1.64 -11.78 -6.83
C LEU A 51 -2.68 -10.65 -6.86
N ALA A 52 -2.25 -9.39 -6.90
CA ALA A 52 -3.14 -8.23 -7.03
C ALA A 52 -3.98 -8.33 -8.32
N ASP A 53 -3.35 -8.57 -9.46
CA ASP A 53 -4.04 -8.74 -10.75
C ASP A 53 -5.01 -9.94 -10.72
N TRP A 54 -4.60 -11.05 -10.11
CA TRP A 54 -5.44 -12.24 -9.96
C TRP A 54 -6.71 -11.96 -9.14
N LEU A 55 -6.57 -11.19 -8.05
CA LEU A 55 -7.68 -10.83 -7.17
C LEU A 55 -8.62 -9.82 -7.86
N VAL A 56 -8.07 -8.80 -8.50
CA VAL A 56 -8.86 -7.80 -9.25
C VAL A 56 -9.62 -8.44 -10.41
N ALA A 57 -9.02 -9.39 -11.13
CA ALA A 57 -9.71 -10.13 -12.20
C ALA A 57 -10.89 -10.96 -11.69
N ARG A 58 -10.96 -11.23 -10.38
CA ARG A 58 -12.08 -11.95 -9.70
C ARG A 58 -12.99 -11.01 -8.91
N VAL A 59 -12.97 -9.73 -9.28
CA VAL A 59 -13.83 -8.69 -8.67
C VAL A 59 -13.47 -8.40 -7.20
N GLY A 60 -12.38 -8.94 -6.68
CA GLY A 60 -11.84 -8.59 -5.36
C GLY A 60 -11.18 -7.21 -5.36
N THR A 61 -10.75 -6.76 -4.20
CA THR A 61 -10.19 -5.42 -4.02
C THR A 61 -8.76 -5.49 -3.50
N VAL A 62 -7.93 -4.55 -3.97
CA VAL A 62 -6.55 -4.38 -3.52
C VAL A 62 -6.31 -2.94 -3.11
N PHE A 63 -5.73 -2.72 -1.93
CA PHE A 63 -5.22 -1.44 -1.49
C PHE A 63 -3.69 -1.42 -1.64
N LEU A 64 -3.19 -0.45 -2.38
CA LEU A 64 -1.77 -0.11 -2.42
C LEU A 64 -1.50 1.00 -1.41
N GLY A 65 -0.65 0.75 -0.43
CA GLY A 65 -0.22 1.76 0.53
C GLY A 65 1.22 2.23 0.32
N GLU A 66 1.77 2.87 1.36
CA GLU A 66 3.14 3.40 1.40
C GLU A 66 3.43 4.44 0.30
N THR A 67 2.48 5.33 0.10
CA THR A 67 2.46 6.28 -1.03
C THR A 67 3.68 7.20 -1.08
N GLY A 68 4.27 7.57 0.06
CA GLY A 68 5.50 8.37 0.10
C GLY A 68 6.69 7.69 -0.60
N SER A 69 6.83 6.37 -0.47
CA SER A 69 7.90 5.61 -1.14
C SER A 69 7.68 5.43 -2.65
N LEU A 70 6.52 5.83 -3.18
CA LEU A 70 6.18 5.71 -4.61
C LEU A 70 6.49 6.99 -5.40
N TYR A 71 6.97 8.05 -4.75
CA TYR A 71 7.27 9.35 -5.32
C TYR A 71 8.05 9.29 -6.64
N GLY A 72 9.14 8.54 -6.68
CA GLY A 72 9.99 8.42 -7.87
C GLY A 72 9.35 7.69 -9.07
N ALA A 73 8.18 7.08 -8.89
CA ALA A 73 7.45 6.33 -9.91
C ALA A 73 5.97 6.70 -10.02
N ALA A 74 5.54 7.79 -9.39
CA ALA A 74 4.15 8.26 -9.34
C ALA A 74 3.51 8.37 -10.74
N GLY A 75 4.24 8.85 -11.74
CA GLY A 75 3.78 8.95 -13.11
C GLY A 75 3.42 7.60 -13.76
N LEU A 76 3.98 6.49 -13.29
CA LEU A 76 3.59 5.15 -13.77
C LEU A 76 2.20 4.76 -13.25
N LEU A 77 1.90 5.08 -11.99
CA LEU A 77 0.59 4.85 -11.40
C LEU A 77 -0.45 5.79 -12.00
N ALA A 78 -0.13 7.09 -12.13
CA ALA A 78 -1.04 8.09 -12.69
C ALA A 78 -1.52 7.73 -14.11
N ARG A 79 -0.65 7.14 -14.94
CA ARG A 79 -1.05 6.67 -16.30
C ARG A 79 -2.06 5.52 -16.30
N ARG A 80 -2.24 4.84 -15.14
CA ARG A 80 -3.19 3.73 -14.97
C ARG A 80 -4.49 4.17 -14.30
N ALA A 81 -4.61 5.44 -13.96
CA ALA A 81 -5.81 5.99 -13.33
C ALA A 81 -7.00 5.95 -14.30
N VAL A 82 -8.19 5.66 -13.79
CA VAL A 82 -9.44 5.61 -14.57
C VAL A 82 -9.94 7.00 -15.00
N SER A 83 -9.42 8.07 -14.39
CA SER A 83 -9.75 9.45 -14.73
C SER A 83 -8.58 10.40 -14.49
N PRO A 84 -8.59 11.60 -15.13
CA PRO A 84 -7.60 12.64 -14.86
C PRO A 84 -7.55 13.08 -13.39
N ASP A 85 -8.69 13.14 -12.71
CA ASP A 85 -8.77 13.54 -11.31
C ASP A 85 -8.07 12.52 -10.40
N VAL A 86 -8.27 11.21 -10.66
CA VAL A 86 -7.54 10.15 -9.94
C VAL A 86 -6.05 10.23 -10.22
N ALA A 87 -5.65 10.49 -11.47
CA ALA A 87 -4.24 10.66 -11.84
C ALA A 87 -3.60 11.83 -11.08
N GLN A 88 -4.28 12.97 -11.04
CA GLN A 88 -3.83 14.16 -10.32
C GLN A 88 -3.70 13.86 -8.81
N ARG A 89 -4.68 13.20 -8.22
CA ARG A 89 -4.67 12.84 -6.80
C ARG A 89 -3.51 11.91 -6.46
N ILE A 90 -3.17 10.95 -7.33
CA ILE A 90 -2.00 10.07 -7.14
C ILE A 90 -0.71 10.88 -7.06
N ILE A 91 -0.52 11.85 -7.96
CA ILE A 91 0.66 12.72 -7.93
C ILE A 91 0.71 13.51 -6.62
N GLU A 92 -0.41 14.09 -6.20
CA GLU A 92 -0.49 14.92 -4.99
C GLU A 92 -0.07 14.15 -3.71
N ILE A 93 -0.60 12.92 -3.53
CA ILE A 93 -0.31 12.13 -2.33
C ILE A 93 1.11 11.57 -2.32
N THR A 94 1.67 11.27 -3.48
CA THR A 94 3.06 10.79 -3.56
C THR A 94 4.07 11.92 -3.36
N ASP A 95 3.70 13.18 -3.66
CA ASP A 95 4.54 14.36 -3.51
C ASP A 95 4.58 14.93 -2.07
N VAL A 96 3.71 14.45 -1.19
CA VAL A 96 3.58 14.97 0.19
C VAL A 96 4.91 14.96 0.94
N MET A 97 5.67 13.86 0.83
CA MET A 97 6.94 13.72 1.56
C MET A 97 8.02 14.68 1.04
N GLU A 98 8.12 14.88 -0.27
CA GLU A 98 9.06 15.86 -0.83
C GLU A 98 8.70 17.29 -0.37
N ARG A 99 7.42 17.66 -0.40
CA ARG A 99 6.96 18.96 0.12
C ARG A 99 7.26 19.14 1.61
N TYR A 100 7.05 18.09 2.41
CA TYR A 100 7.35 18.11 3.84
C TYR A 100 8.86 18.34 4.09
N TYR A 101 9.72 17.56 3.43
CA TYR A 101 11.17 17.70 3.57
C TYR A 101 11.69 19.04 3.05
N SER A 102 11.13 19.56 1.97
CA SER A 102 11.49 20.87 1.42
C SER A 102 11.23 22.01 2.42
N GLN A 103 10.17 21.92 3.23
CA GLN A 103 9.92 22.90 4.31
C GLN A 103 11.00 22.88 5.40
N LEU A 104 11.71 21.76 5.54
CA LEU A 104 12.83 21.60 6.47
C LEU A 104 14.19 21.95 5.81
N GLY A 105 14.18 22.47 4.58
CA GLY A 105 15.39 22.76 3.81
C GLY A 105 16.16 21.52 3.35
N LYS A 106 15.48 20.40 3.19
CA LYS A 106 16.05 19.10 2.78
C LYS A 106 15.27 18.54 1.58
N SER A 107 15.84 17.56 0.89
CA SER A 107 15.12 16.75 -0.09
C SER A 107 14.77 15.37 0.48
N PHE A 108 13.57 14.88 0.18
CA PHE A 108 13.18 13.51 0.54
C PHE A 108 14.03 12.47 -0.18
N THR A 109 14.52 12.79 -1.38
CA THR A 109 15.42 11.91 -2.14
C THR A 109 16.78 11.69 -1.48
N GLU A 110 17.18 12.57 -0.55
CA GLU A 110 18.39 12.40 0.25
C GLU A 110 18.16 11.55 1.50
N ALA A 111 16.92 11.49 1.97
CA ALA A 111 16.53 10.73 3.16
C ALA A 111 16.03 9.31 2.83
N ASN A 112 15.66 9.06 1.59
CA ASN A 112 15.11 7.79 1.12
C ASN A 112 15.74 7.42 -0.25
N PRO A 113 16.34 6.24 -0.42
CA PRO A 113 16.33 5.05 0.45
C PRO A 113 17.05 5.27 1.80
N THR A 114 16.57 4.57 2.82
CA THR A 114 17.23 4.60 4.14
C THR A 114 18.61 3.93 4.08
N PRO A 115 19.53 4.20 5.05
CA PRO A 115 20.82 3.51 5.12
C PRO A 115 20.69 1.98 5.09
N GLY A 116 19.63 1.41 5.71
CA GLY A 116 19.34 -0.03 5.67
C GLY A 116 18.98 -0.52 4.27
N ASN A 117 18.19 0.25 3.52
CA ASN A 117 17.86 -0.09 2.13
C ASN A 117 19.11 -0.05 1.22
N ILE A 118 20.00 0.94 1.43
CA ILE A 118 21.27 1.05 0.69
C ILE A 118 22.18 -0.12 1.02
N ALA A 119 22.32 -0.48 2.29
CA ALA A 119 23.09 -1.65 2.71
C ALA A 119 22.55 -2.97 2.13
N ALA A 120 21.24 -3.01 1.86
CA ALA A 120 20.55 -4.14 1.22
C ALA A 120 20.53 -4.07 -0.32
N GLY A 121 21.31 -3.18 -0.93
CA GLY A 121 21.59 -3.12 -2.36
C GLY A 121 20.79 -2.10 -3.18
N LEU A 122 19.93 -1.28 -2.56
CA LEU A 122 19.24 -0.20 -3.28
C LEU A 122 20.15 1.02 -3.45
N THR A 123 19.96 1.79 -4.54
CA THR A 123 20.80 2.93 -4.89
C THR A 123 20.07 4.25 -4.82
N THR A 124 18.84 4.33 -5.32
CA THR A 124 18.09 5.58 -5.43
C THR A 124 16.62 5.41 -5.00
N LEU A 125 15.96 6.53 -4.66
CA LEU A 125 14.52 6.54 -4.42
C LEU A 125 13.73 6.10 -5.67
N VAL A 126 14.19 6.46 -6.87
CA VAL A 126 13.53 6.05 -8.11
C VAL A 126 13.56 4.53 -8.26
N GLU A 127 14.70 3.89 -8.03
CA GLU A 127 14.81 2.42 -8.05
C GLU A 127 13.88 1.78 -7.02
N LYS A 128 13.90 2.25 -5.78
CA LYS A 128 12.99 1.80 -4.72
C LYS A 128 11.52 1.94 -5.13
N SER A 129 11.14 3.09 -5.66
CA SER A 129 9.78 3.38 -6.12
C SER A 129 9.35 2.48 -7.27
N LEU A 130 10.24 2.24 -8.26
CA LEU A 130 9.98 1.32 -9.37
C LEU A 130 9.73 -0.11 -8.88
N GLY A 131 10.46 -0.56 -7.87
CA GLY A 131 10.18 -1.82 -7.18
C GLY A 131 8.83 -1.80 -6.47
N GLY A 132 8.53 -0.73 -5.74
CA GLY A 132 7.32 -0.57 -4.95
C GLY A 132 6.03 -0.61 -5.78
N VAL A 133 5.98 0.09 -6.90
CA VAL A 133 4.80 0.14 -7.78
C VAL A 133 4.42 -1.21 -8.39
N ARG A 134 5.35 -2.17 -8.43
CA ARG A 134 5.08 -3.52 -8.95
C ARG A 134 4.09 -4.29 -8.09
N LYS A 135 3.97 -3.98 -6.79
CA LYS A 135 2.95 -4.57 -5.90
C LYS A 135 1.52 -4.30 -6.36
N ALA A 136 1.32 -3.25 -7.14
CA ALA A 136 0.01 -2.88 -7.68
C ALA A 136 -0.41 -3.68 -8.92
N GLY A 137 0.39 -4.64 -9.40
CA GLY A 137 0.11 -5.33 -10.66
C GLY A 137 -0.05 -4.38 -11.84
N THR A 138 -1.01 -4.67 -12.71
CA THR A 138 -1.26 -3.93 -13.97
C THR A 138 -2.67 -3.34 -14.07
N ALA A 139 -3.58 -3.67 -13.16
CA ALA A 139 -4.97 -3.24 -13.19
C ALA A 139 -5.13 -1.71 -13.17
N PRO A 140 -6.21 -1.16 -13.78
CA PRO A 140 -6.54 0.26 -13.66
C PRO A 140 -6.79 0.66 -12.21
N ILE A 141 -6.31 1.86 -11.83
CA ILE A 141 -6.48 2.41 -10.48
C ILE A 141 -7.81 3.15 -10.42
N GLN A 142 -8.73 2.66 -9.58
CA GLN A 142 -10.11 3.14 -9.48
C GLN A 142 -10.21 4.47 -8.74
N GLY A 143 -9.34 4.71 -7.76
CA GLY A 143 -9.34 5.93 -6.98
C GLY A 143 -8.26 5.95 -5.89
N VAL A 144 -8.29 7.03 -5.13
CA VAL A 144 -7.44 7.25 -3.96
C VAL A 144 -8.34 7.44 -2.75
N LEU A 145 -8.10 6.65 -1.71
CA LEU A 145 -8.76 6.74 -0.42
C LEU A 145 -7.91 7.58 0.54
N SER A 146 -8.56 8.34 1.41
CA SER A 146 -7.91 8.96 2.56
C SER A 146 -7.50 7.90 3.59
N PRO A 147 -6.61 8.21 4.56
CA PRO A 147 -6.30 7.28 5.64
C PRO A 147 -7.57 6.75 6.33
N ALA A 148 -7.65 5.44 6.51
CA ALA A 148 -8.80 4.75 7.13
C ALA A 148 -10.16 4.90 6.41
N GLU A 149 -10.19 5.50 5.22
CA GLU A 149 -11.43 5.65 4.45
C GLU A 149 -11.87 4.30 3.88
N SER A 150 -13.14 3.99 4.06
CA SER A 150 -13.76 2.80 3.48
C SER A 150 -14.05 2.99 1.98
N LEU A 151 -14.11 1.88 1.25
CA LEU A 151 -14.52 1.92 -0.16
C LEU A 151 -15.89 2.56 -0.34
N PRO A 152 -16.09 3.31 -1.42
CA PRO A 152 -17.43 3.76 -1.79
C PRO A 152 -18.34 2.56 -2.08
N PRO A 153 -19.67 2.71 -1.94
CA PRO A 153 -20.60 1.63 -2.23
C PRO A 153 -20.36 0.99 -3.61
N GLY A 154 -20.14 -0.33 -3.65
CA GLY A 154 -19.82 -1.06 -4.88
C GLY A 154 -18.38 -0.90 -5.37
N GLY A 155 -17.52 -0.18 -4.65
CA GLY A 155 -16.11 -0.05 -4.98
C GLY A 155 -15.40 -1.40 -5.01
N ARG A 156 -14.68 -1.67 -6.10
CA ARG A 156 -13.90 -2.91 -6.33
C ARG A 156 -12.64 -2.57 -7.11
N GLY A 157 -11.72 -3.53 -7.19
CA GLY A 157 -10.53 -3.40 -8.00
C GLY A 157 -9.35 -2.79 -7.26
N LEU A 158 -8.45 -2.12 -7.97
CA LEU A 158 -7.24 -1.55 -7.40
C LEU A 158 -7.47 -0.11 -6.93
N TRP A 159 -7.18 0.15 -5.67
CA TRP A 159 -7.24 1.47 -5.03
C TRP A 159 -5.91 1.82 -4.39
N ILE A 160 -5.61 3.08 -4.27
CA ILE A 160 -4.48 3.57 -3.47
C ILE A 160 -5.04 4.18 -2.18
N MET A 161 -4.52 3.78 -1.02
CA MET A 161 -4.82 4.47 0.23
C MET A 161 -3.71 5.46 0.54
N ASP A 162 -4.05 6.72 0.74
CA ASP A 162 -3.09 7.77 1.12
C ASP A 162 -2.52 7.46 2.51
N THR A 163 -1.27 7.04 2.54
CA THR A 163 -0.52 6.74 3.75
C THR A 163 0.78 7.53 3.78
N SER A 164 0.80 8.67 3.07
CA SER A 164 2.01 9.46 2.79
C SER A 164 2.73 9.95 4.06
N LEU A 165 1.99 10.28 5.12
CA LEU A 165 2.55 10.69 6.41
C LEU A 165 2.57 9.54 7.45
N GLY A 166 2.09 8.36 7.08
CA GLY A 166 2.06 7.18 7.95
C GLY A 166 3.40 6.45 7.99
N LEU A 167 3.83 6.07 9.18
CA LEU A 167 4.88 5.08 9.39
C LEU A 167 4.25 3.70 9.54
N GLY A 168 4.95 2.63 9.19
CA GLY A 168 4.49 1.24 9.05
C GLY A 168 3.23 0.82 9.82
N THR A 169 3.19 0.98 11.15
CA THR A 169 2.03 0.62 11.96
C THR A 169 0.78 1.47 11.68
N HIS A 170 0.94 2.78 11.44
CA HIS A 170 -0.19 3.65 11.10
C HIS A 170 -0.80 3.23 9.76
N THR A 171 0.03 3.02 8.75
CA THR A 171 -0.41 2.55 7.43
C THR A 171 -1.20 1.25 7.52
N THR A 172 -0.73 0.28 8.32
CA THR A 172 -1.43 -0.99 8.57
C THR A 172 -2.79 -0.74 9.21
N THR A 173 -2.84 0.10 10.24
CA THR A 173 -4.08 0.43 10.96
C THR A 173 -5.09 1.12 10.02
N ASP A 174 -4.63 2.07 9.21
CA ASP A 174 -5.49 2.77 8.24
C ASP A 174 -6.10 1.82 7.21
N MET A 175 -5.29 0.88 6.69
CA MET A 175 -5.78 -0.10 5.72
C MET A 175 -6.80 -1.06 6.33
N VAL A 176 -6.57 -1.53 7.56
CA VAL A 176 -7.51 -2.42 8.26
C VAL A 176 -8.79 -1.66 8.60
N ALA A 177 -8.71 -0.42 9.08
CA ALA A 177 -9.86 0.43 9.33
C ALA A 177 -10.65 0.73 8.04
N GLY A 178 -9.96 0.87 6.90
CA GLY A 178 -10.57 1.02 5.57
C GLY A 178 -11.22 -0.24 5.01
N GLY A 179 -11.07 -1.39 5.71
CA GLY A 179 -11.74 -2.65 5.38
C GLY A 179 -10.82 -3.76 4.85
N ALA A 180 -9.51 -3.61 4.90
CA ALA A 180 -8.61 -4.69 4.50
C ALA A 180 -8.69 -5.88 5.48
N GLN A 181 -8.89 -7.07 4.94
CA GLN A 181 -8.99 -8.34 5.69
C GLN A 181 -7.67 -9.11 5.66
N ILE A 182 -6.88 -8.93 4.62
CA ILE A 182 -5.55 -9.52 4.46
C ILE A 182 -4.54 -8.41 4.23
N LEU A 183 -3.43 -8.47 4.94
CA LEU A 183 -2.30 -7.58 4.76
C LEU A 183 -1.08 -8.39 4.28
N VAL A 184 -0.53 -8.01 3.14
CA VAL A 184 0.73 -8.55 2.61
C VAL A 184 1.83 -7.54 2.89
N TYR A 185 2.74 -7.96 3.77
CA TYR A 185 3.79 -7.10 4.31
C TYR A 185 5.17 -7.48 3.78
#